data_7790d883af6f34ea9a43cff093b2dfe5
#
_entry.id   7790d883af6f34ea9a43cff093b2dfe5
#
_cell.length_a   1.000
_cell.length_b   1.000
_cell.length_c   1.000
_cell.angle_alpha   90.00
_cell.angle_beta   90.00
_cell.angle_gamma   90.00
#
_symmetry.space_group_name_H-M   'P 1'
#
loop_
_entity.id
_entity.type
_entity.pdbx_description
1 polymer ?
#
loop_
_entity_poly.entity_id
_entity_poly.type
_entity_poly.pdbx_seq_one_letter_code
_entity_poly.pdbx_strand_id
1 'polypeptide(L)'
;MSSKSASTPEGLLDELQTTLAHGTVARRVETLRRVTDLFLSGAVDYSHEQIELFDDVFRCLMQHIETSAKALLSNRLAPIDTAPPLTIRALALDDVIEVAAPVLSRSERLDDEALIEAARSKSQAHLMAISTRRVLSDVVTDVLVLRGNDEVIHSTVNNPGAEFSERGLTRLVDRAEWDDNLATCIGLRPTIPRHLYLRLIAKASVTVRARLEAANPQQAREVPGAVQEAARRARSSPSAITRETAIAHALVRSLYEDGRLDEDLLAAFAEAGKFDEANAAMAALANIPVSIAEDMMVESRSEAIMILAKVSGISWSTVKEIISMRDQLSGTEPTDLQFCKDTYERLRPSTAQQVLRFHRMQQTAPSAA
;
A
#
# COMPACT_ATOMS: atom_id res chain seq x y z
N MET A 1 -5.55 68.55 6.87
CA MET A 1 -6.49 67.40 6.96
C MET A 1 -6.25 66.50 5.77
N SER A 2 -5.33 65.55 5.89
CA SER A 2 -5.05 64.57 4.83
C SER A 2 -5.84 63.31 5.14
N SER A 3 -6.85 63.02 4.33
CA SER A 3 -7.61 61.79 4.35
C SER A 3 -6.70 60.64 3.93
N LYS A 4 -6.28 59.78 4.85
CA LYS A 4 -5.79 58.45 4.56
C LYS A 4 -6.95 57.68 3.90
N SER A 5 -6.93 57.56 2.56
CA SER A 5 -7.75 56.58 1.87
C SER A 5 -7.30 55.19 2.38
N ALA A 6 -8.19 54.48 3.05
CA ALA A 6 -8.00 53.07 3.35
C ALA A 6 -7.93 52.33 2.01
N SER A 7 -6.74 51.93 1.62
CA SER A 7 -6.51 51.09 0.45
C SER A 7 -7.29 49.79 0.68
N THR A 8 -8.20 49.44 -0.21
CA THR A 8 -8.83 48.14 -0.20
C THR A 8 -7.76 47.05 -0.40
N PRO A 9 -7.91 45.84 0.14
CA PRO A 9 -6.93 44.75 -0.02
C PRO A 9 -6.55 44.51 -1.50
N GLU A 10 -7.52 44.64 -2.40
CA GLU A 10 -7.32 44.55 -3.87
C GLU A 10 -6.37 45.63 -4.41
N GLY A 11 -6.52 46.89 -3.95
CA GLY A 11 -5.64 47.98 -4.37
C GLY A 11 -4.20 47.83 -3.86
N LEU A 12 -3.98 47.24 -2.69
CA LEU A 12 -2.64 46.91 -2.17
C LEU A 12 -1.97 45.78 -2.96
N LEU A 13 -2.72 44.77 -3.42
CA LEU A 13 -2.22 43.70 -4.25
C LEU A 13 -1.84 44.19 -5.64
N ASP A 14 -2.61 45.10 -6.28
CA ASP A 14 -2.31 45.71 -7.55
C ASP A 14 -1.06 46.59 -7.46
N GLU A 15 -0.90 47.35 -6.38
CA GLU A 15 0.30 48.15 -6.14
C GLU A 15 1.53 47.28 -5.93
N LEU A 16 1.38 46.17 -5.20
CA LEU A 16 2.44 45.16 -5.01
C LEU A 16 2.84 44.53 -6.33
N GLN A 17 1.87 44.09 -7.14
CA GLN A 17 2.12 43.52 -8.48
C GLN A 17 2.88 44.48 -9.38
N THR A 18 2.45 45.74 -9.44
CA THR A 18 3.11 46.76 -10.26
C THR A 18 4.57 47.03 -9.82
N THR A 19 4.80 47.10 -8.49
CA THR A 19 6.12 47.30 -7.91
C THR A 19 7.04 46.10 -8.15
N LEU A 20 6.49 44.87 -8.12
CA LEU A 20 7.24 43.62 -8.36
C LEU A 20 7.58 43.43 -9.85
N ALA A 21 6.66 43.76 -10.76
CA ALA A 21 6.89 43.64 -12.20
C ALA A 21 8.05 44.50 -12.70
N HIS A 22 8.23 45.67 -12.10
CA HIS A 22 9.29 46.63 -12.49
C HIS A 22 10.51 46.62 -11.53
N GLY A 23 10.47 45.82 -10.45
CA GLY A 23 11.54 45.73 -9.45
C GLY A 23 12.76 44.92 -9.94
N THR A 24 13.94 45.25 -9.41
CA THR A 24 15.13 44.41 -9.60
C THR A 24 14.98 43.08 -8.86
N VAL A 25 15.69 42.01 -9.30
CA VAL A 25 15.75 40.70 -8.64
C VAL A 25 16.00 40.83 -7.14
N ALA A 26 17.02 41.63 -6.77
CA ALA A 26 17.38 41.85 -5.37
C ALA A 26 16.22 42.46 -4.55
N ARG A 27 15.46 43.39 -5.13
CA ARG A 27 14.32 44.02 -4.47
C ARG A 27 13.16 43.01 -4.28
N ARG A 28 12.91 42.17 -5.28
CA ARG A 28 11.88 41.13 -5.20
C ARG A 28 12.19 40.09 -4.12
N VAL A 29 13.43 39.61 -4.06
CA VAL A 29 13.90 38.68 -3.03
C VAL A 29 13.82 39.29 -1.62
N GLU A 30 14.19 40.54 -1.46
CA GLU A 30 14.10 41.26 -0.18
C GLU A 30 12.66 41.46 0.25
N THR A 31 11.74 41.77 -0.68
CA THR A 31 10.32 41.87 -0.39
C THR A 31 9.76 40.52 0.07
N LEU A 32 10.09 39.44 -0.65
CA LEU A 32 9.69 38.05 -0.25
C LEU A 32 10.20 37.74 1.17
N ARG A 33 11.46 38.03 1.46
CA ARG A 33 12.06 37.79 2.76
C ARG A 33 11.29 38.49 3.88
N ARG A 34 11.01 39.79 3.71
CA ARG A 34 10.27 40.60 4.69
C ARG A 34 8.84 40.10 4.92
N VAL A 35 8.14 39.77 3.84
CA VAL A 35 6.78 39.22 3.95
C VAL A 35 6.82 37.87 4.66
N THR A 36 7.81 37.01 4.33
CA THR A 36 7.99 35.72 4.98
C THR A 36 8.34 35.88 6.46
N ASP A 37 9.24 36.80 6.82
CA ASP A 37 9.60 37.08 8.21
C ASP A 37 8.39 37.62 9.01
N LEU A 38 7.58 38.49 8.39
CA LEU A 38 6.34 38.98 8.99
C LEU A 38 5.34 37.84 9.24
N PHE A 39 5.12 36.98 8.23
CA PHE A 39 4.25 35.83 8.39
C PHE A 39 4.71 34.92 9.52
N LEU A 40 5.98 34.52 9.53
CA LEU A 40 6.54 33.61 10.52
C LEU A 40 6.52 34.17 11.95
N SER A 41 6.62 35.49 12.12
CA SER A 41 6.59 36.13 13.43
C SER A 41 5.22 36.05 14.13
N GLY A 42 4.12 35.89 13.37
CA GLY A 42 2.76 35.82 13.89
C GLY A 42 1.97 34.59 13.45
N ALA A 43 2.62 33.60 12.84
CA ALA A 43 1.97 32.46 12.18
C ALA A 43 0.99 31.67 13.08
N VAL A 44 1.24 31.64 14.40
CA VAL A 44 0.41 30.92 15.36
C VAL A 44 -0.86 31.70 15.73
N ASP A 45 -0.81 33.03 15.65
CA ASP A 45 -1.85 33.93 16.13
C ASP A 45 -2.76 34.48 15.02
N TYR A 46 -2.43 34.23 13.75
CA TYR A 46 -3.19 34.78 12.63
C TYR A 46 -4.57 34.13 12.50
N SER A 47 -5.58 34.99 12.25
CA SER A 47 -6.92 34.54 11.86
C SER A 47 -6.91 33.92 10.46
N HIS A 48 -7.98 33.18 10.16
CA HIS A 48 -8.17 32.59 8.82
C HIS A 48 -8.10 33.64 7.71
N GLU A 49 -8.77 34.77 7.87
CA GLU A 49 -8.75 35.89 6.92
C GLU A 49 -7.34 36.46 6.71
N GLN A 50 -6.53 36.52 7.76
CA GLN A 50 -5.14 36.97 7.66
C GLN A 50 -4.26 35.95 6.91
N ILE A 51 -4.48 34.65 7.12
CA ILE A 51 -3.79 33.59 6.38
C ILE A 51 -4.17 33.65 4.90
N GLU A 52 -5.44 33.86 4.57
CA GLU A 52 -5.88 34.04 3.17
C GLU A 52 -5.24 35.26 2.51
N LEU A 53 -5.12 36.37 3.23
CA LEU A 53 -4.41 37.54 2.71
C LEU A 53 -2.93 37.23 2.43
N PHE A 54 -2.25 36.50 3.32
CA PHE A 54 -0.87 36.07 3.07
C PHE A 54 -0.77 35.12 1.89
N ASP A 55 -1.78 34.24 1.70
CA ASP A 55 -1.84 33.35 0.55
C ASP A 55 -1.86 34.13 -0.76
N ASP A 56 -2.70 35.14 -0.88
CA ASP A 56 -2.76 35.99 -2.06
C ASP A 56 -1.45 36.75 -2.31
N VAL A 57 -0.84 37.30 -1.24
CA VAL A 57 0.44 38.00 -1.32
C VAL A 57 1.56 37.05 -1.78
N PHE A 58 1.68 35.88 -1.18
CA PHE A 58 2.72 34.89 -1.57
C PHE A 58 2.52 34.41 -3.01
N ARG A 59 1.27 34.13 -3.43
CA ARG A 59 0.98 33.72 -4.80
C ARG A 59 1.32 34.80 -5.81
N CYS A 60 1.05 36.06 -5.49
CA CYS A 60 1.46 37.20 -6.32
C CYS A 60 3.01 37.29 -6.41
N LEU A 61 3.71 37.18 -5.27
CA LEU A 61 5.16 37.20 -5.21
C LEU A 61 5.80 36.07 -6.04
N MET A 62 5.25 34.84 -5.94
CA MET A 62 5.77 33.67 -6.64
C MET A 62 5.75 33.79 -8.18
N GLN A 63 4.89 34.63 -8.74
CA GLN A 63 4.86 34.89 -10.20
C GLN A 63 6.05 35.70 -10.69
N HIS A 64 6.74 36.41 -9.79
CA HIS A 64 7.74 37.40 -10.12
C HIS A 64 9.15 37.12 -9.52
N ILE A 65 9.30 35.99 -8.80
CA ILE A 65 10.57 35.61 -8.16
C ILE A 65 11.24 34.44 -8.87
N GLU A 66 12.54 34.36 -8.73
CA GLU A 66 13.37 33.30 -9.29
C GLU A 66 13.19 31.98 -8.50
N THR A 67 13.55 30.88 -9.15
CA THR A 67 13.47 29.53 -8.59
C THR A 67 14.15 29.37 -7.23
N SER A 68 15.33 29.96 -7.06
CA SER A 68 16.09 29.93 -5.81
C SER A 68 15.33 30.60 -4.64
N ALA A 69 14.64 31.71 -4.93
CA ALA A 69 13.82 32.42 -3.95
C ALA A 69 12.56 31.62 -3.59
N LYS A 70 11.92 30.96 -4.59
CA LYS A 70 10.80 30.02 -4.33
C LYS A 70 11.26 28.85 -3.46
N ALA A 71 12.43 28.26 -3.73
CA ALA A 71 12.98 27.16 -2.92
C ALA A 71 13.24 27.60 -1.46
N LEU A 72 13.73 28.82 -1.26
CA LEU A 72 13.91 29.38 0.08
C LEU A 72 12.56 29.56 0.79
N LEU A 73 11.54 30.11 0.11
CA LEU A 73 10.19 30.25 0.63
C LEU A 73 9.61 28.88 1.04
N SER A 74 9.71 27.89 0.15
CA SER A 74 9.26 26.51 0.39
C SER A 74 9.90 25.92 1.63
N ASN A 75 11.22 26.03 1.79
CA ASN A 75 11.93 25.53 2.96
C ASN A 75 11.46 26.18 4.26
N ARG A 76 11.13 27.48 4.24
CA ARG A 76 10.67 28.22 5.43
C ARG A 76 9.22 27.94 5.79
N LEU A 77 8.35 27.72 4.79
CA LEU A 77 6.93 27.45 5.01
C LEU A 77 6.64 25.97 5.29
N ALA A 78 7.47 25.06 4.80
CA ALA A 78 7.24 23.61 4.93
C ALA A 78 6.96 23.12 6.38
N PRO A 79 7.65 23.60 7.43
CA PRO A 79 7.42 23.12 8.80
C PRO A 79 6.27 23.85 9.54
N ILE A 80 5.57 24.77 8.87
CA ILE A 80 4.56 25.61 9.52
C ILE A 80 3.17 25.03 9.33
N ASP A 81 2.53 24.63 10.42
CA ASP A 81 1.20 23.99 10.40
C ASP A 81 0.09 24.96 9.98
N THR A 82 0.29 26.26 10.18
CA THR A 82 -0.63 27.33 9.78
C THR A 82 -0.26 27.96 8.44
N ALA A 83 0.69 27.36 7.69
CA ALA A 83 1.13 27.93 6.39
C ALA A 83 -0.05 28.10 5.43
N PRO A 84 0.00 29.14 4.58
CA PRO A 84 -1.05 29.43 3.61
C PRO A 84 -1.27 28.25 2.64
N PRO A 85 -2.47 27.65 2.60
CA PRO A 85 -2.69 26.36 1.94
C PRO A 85 -2.53 26.41 0.42
N LEU A 86 -2.98 27.47 -0.25
CA LEU A 86 -2.86 27.58 -1.71
C LEU A 86 -1.41 27.82 -2.14
N THR A 87 -0.64 28.56 -1.32
CA THR A 87 0.80 28.75 -1.51
C THR A 87 1.55 27.43 -1.37
N ILE A 88 1.26 26.66 -0.32
CA ILE A 88 1.88 25.33 -0.10
C ILE A 88 1.55 24.38 -1.26
N ARG A 89 0.28 24.35 -1.71
CA ARG A 89 -0.11 23.53 -2.86
C ARG A 89 0.60 23.98 -4.15
N ALA A 90 0.70 25.29 -4.39
CA ALA A 90 1.40 25.82 -5.57
C ALA A 90 2.90 25.47 -5.56
N LEU A 91 3.56 25.54 -4.39
CA LEU A 91 4.96 25.12 -4.23
C LEU A 91 5.12 23.60 -4.42
N ALA A 92 4.19 22.79 -3.92
CA ALA A 92 4.23 21.34 -4.08
C ALA A 92 4.07 20.89 -5.55
N LEU A 93 3.35 21.66 -6.35
CA LEU A 93 3.11 21.41 -7.77
C LEU A 93 4.10 22.16 -8.70
N ASP A 94 5.11 22.84 -8.17
CA ASP A 94 6.17 23.45 -8.99
C ASP A 94 6.96 22.33 -9.71
N ASP A 95 7.33 22.56 -10.97
CA ASP A 95 8.08 21.56 -11.78
C ASP A 95 9.52 21.37 -11.32
N VAL A 96 10.05 22.36 -10.60
CA VAL A 96 11.42 22.35 -10.08
C VAL A 96 11.46 21.67 -8.73
N ILE A 97 12.15 20.55 -8.64
CA ILE A 97 12.19 19.72 -7.42
C ILE A 97 12.74 20.47 -6.21
N GLU A 98 13.70 21.36 -6.38
CA GLU A 98 14.28 22.18 -5.30
C GLU A 98 13.23 23.08 -4.64
N VAL A 99 12.20 23.46 -5.40
CA VAL A 99 11.05 24.22 -4.89
C VAL A 99 10.04 23.28 -4.21
N ALA A 100 9.69 22.16 -4.85
CA ALA A 100 8.64 21.29 -4.38
C ALA A 100 9.04 20.37 -3.21
N ALA A 101 10.28 19.87 -3.18
CA ALA A 101 10.72 18.87 -2.21
C ALA A 101 10.51 19.26 -0.74
N PRO A 102 10.80 20.50 -0.29
CA PRO A 102 10.62 20.85 1.12
C PRO A 102 9.18 20.70 1.59
N VAL A 103 8.21 21.17 0.80
CA VAL A 103 6.79 21.08 1.15
C VAL A 103 6.24 19.67 0.94
N LEU A 104 6.65 18.97 -0.15
CA LEU A 104 6.23 17.59 -0.39
C LEU A 104 6.67 16.65 0.72
N SER A 105 7.87 16.84 1.28
CA SER A 105 8.40 15.93 2.30
C SER A 105 7.96 16.27 3.73
N ARG A 106 7.71 17.55 4.06
CA ARG A 106 7.58 17.99 5.45
C ARG A 106 6.27 18.68 5.79
N SER A 107 5.58 19.30 4.80
CA SER A 107 4.38 20.10 5.14
C SER A 107 3.20 19.22 5.51
N GLU A 108 2.66 19.41 6.71
CA GLU A 108 1.43 18.76 7.16
C GLU A 108 0.15 19.45 6.61
N ARG A 109 0.31 20.58 5.88
CA ARG A 109 -0.80 21.28 5.20
C ARG A 109 -1.22 20.65 3.88
N LEU A 110 -0.40 19.74 3.32
CA LEU A 110 -0.77 19.01 2.11
C LEU A 110 -1.68 17.84 2.49
N ASP A 111 -2.86 17.85 1.92
CA ASP A 111 -3.78 16.72 1.95
C ASP A 111 -3.38 15.63 0.94
N ASP A 112 -4.02 14.47 1.06
CA ASP A 112 -3.76 13.34 0.18
C ASP A 112 -4.09 13.68 -1.28
N GLU A 113 -5.09 14.53 -1.54
CA GLU A 113 -5.44 14.93 -2.90
C GLU A 113 -4.29 15.67 -3.59
N ALA A 114 -3.68 16.64 -2.90
CA ALA A 114 -2.53 17.38 -3.42
C ALA A 114 -1.30 16.49 -3.62
N LEU A 115 -1.05 15.55 -2.69
CA LEU A 115 0.03 14.58 -2.79
C LEU A 115 -0.18 13.62 -3.98
N ILE A 116 -1.40 13.14 -4.19
CA ILE A 116 -1.77 12.29 -5.32
C ILE A 116 -1.63 13.06 -6.64
N GLU A 117 -2.08 14.31 -6.70
CA GLU A 117 -1.93 15.16 -7.88
C GLU A 117 -0.45 15.32 -8.25
N ALA A 118 0.40 15.67 -7.26
CA ALA A 118 1.84 15.77 -7.46
C ALA A 118 2.45 14.41 -7.87
N ALA A 119 2.09 13.31 -7.19
CA ALA A 119 2.59 11.98 -7.51
C ALA A 119 2.15 11.51 -8.90
N ARG A 120 0.98 11.91 -9.42
CA ARG A 120 0.49 11.56 -10.75
C ARG A 120 1.11 12.39 -11.88
N SER A 121 1.40 13.66 -11.63
CA SER A 121 1.80 14.61 -12.67
C SER A 121 3.30 14.91 -12.73
N LYS A 122 4.02 14.74 -11.61
CA LYS A 122 5.41 15.20 -11.49
C LYS A 122 6.45 14.08 -11.68
N SER A 123 7.73 14.43 -11.59
CA SER A 123 8.88 13.55 -11.83
C SER A 123 9.16 12.58 -10.69
N GLN A 124 10.05 11.61 -10.92
CA GLN A 124 10.48 10.64 -9.90
C GLN A 124 11.11 11.30 -8.66
N ALA A 125 11.78 12.44 -8.83
CA ALA A 125 12.32 13.20 -7.72
C ALA A 125 11.22 13.75 -6.79
N HIS A 126 10.05 14.13 -7.33
CA HIS A 126 8.89 14.54 -6.53
C HIS A 126 8.29 13.33 -5.78
N LEU A 127 8.16 12.19 -6.45
CA LEU A 127 7.70 10.95 -5.80
C LEU A 127 8.66 10.54 -4.68
N MET A 128 9.97 10.70 -4.88
CA MET A 128 10.98 10.46 -3.85
C MET A 128 10.78 11.39 -2.65
N ALA A 129 10.54 12.68 -2.88
CA ALA A 129 10.27 13.62 -1.79
C ALA A 129 9.01 13.22 -1.00
N ILE A 130 7.93 12.81 -1.69
CA ILE A 130 6.69 12.33 -1.05
C ILE A 130 6.96 11.06 -0.23
N SER A 131 7.76 10.10 -0.75
CA SER A 131 8.04 8.82 -0.08
C SER A 131 8.75 8.96 1.27
N THR A 132 9.38 10.11 1.53
CA THR A 132 10.09 10.41 2.78
C THR A 132 9.23 11.04 3.87
N ARG A 133 7.94 11.26 3.63
CA ARG A 133 7.02 11.85 4.62
C ARG A 133 6.89 10.98 5.85
N ARG A 134 6.68 11.64 7.00
CA ARG A 134 6.50 10.97 8.29
C ARG A 134 5.31 10.00 8.29
N VAL A 135 4.22 10.37 7.64
CA VAL A 135 3.01 9.56 7.48
C VAL A 135 2.58 9.59 6.01
N LEU A 136 2.22 8.44 5.48
CA LEU A 136 1.68 8.27 4.14
C LEU A 136 0.46 7.34 4.22
N SER A 137 -0.66 7.82 3.72
CA SER A 137 -1.87 7.01 3.60
C SER A 137 -1.72 5.94 2.50
N ASP A 138 -2.55 4.94 2.56
CA ASP A 138 -2.60 3.85 1.58
C ASP A 138 -2.96 4.34 0.17
N VAL A 139 -3.81 5.36 0.03
CA VAL A 139 -4.17 5.94 -1.27
C VAL A 139 -3.00 6.68 -1.93
N VAL A 140 -2.13 7.33 -1.14
CA VAL A 140 -0.91 7.97 -1.65
C VAL A 140 0.13 6.93 -2.02
N THR A 141 0.36 5.93 -1.16
CA THR A 141 1.33 4.85 -1.42
C THR A 141 0.95 4.02 -2.64
N ASP A 142 -0.35 3.81 -2.92
CA ASP A 142 -0.82 3.15 -4.13
C ASP A 142 -0.34 3.84 -5.41
N VAL A 143 -0.32 5.18 -5.42
CA VAL A 143 0.20 5.94 -6.55
C VAL A 143 1.73 5.86 -6.63
N LEU A 144 2.43 5.90 -5.48
CA LEU A 144 3.88 5.74 -5.43
C LEU A 144 4.31 4.35 -5.93
N VAL A 145 3.61 3.30 -5.52
CA VAL A 145 3.86 1.91 -5.97
C VAL A 145 3.58 1.75 -7.47
N LEU A 146 2.55 2.43 -7.99
CA LEU A 146 2.18 2.35 -9.40
C LEU A 146 3.19 3.06 -10.32
N ARG A 147 3.65 4.26 -9.94
CA ARG A 147 4.44 5.16 -10.78
C ARG A 147 5.91 5.26 -10.40
N GLY A 148 6.26 4.89 -9.18
CA GLY A 148 7.62 5.00 -8.66
C GLY A 148 8.60 4.06 -9.38
N ASN A 149 9.82 4.56 -9.60
CA ASN A 149 10.95 3.73 -9.95
C ASN A 149 11.41 2.90 -8.73
N ASP A 150 12.43 2.07 -8.89
CA ASP A 150 12.90 1.18 -7.81
C ASP A 150 13.34 1.96 -6.57
N GLU A 151 14.01 3.11 -6.73
CA GLU A 151 14.44 3.96 -5.62
C GLU A 151 13.25 4.50 -4.81
N VAL A 152 12.21 5.00 -5.49
CA VAL A 152 10.97 5.49 -4.85
C VAL A 152 10.26 4.35 -4.11
N ILE A 153 10.17 3.18 -4.73
CA ILE A 153 9.54 2.00 -4.12
C ILE A 153 10.31 1.57 -2.87
N HIS A 154 11.63 1.45 -2.96
CA HIS A 154 12.45 1.11 -1.79
C HIS A 154 12.31 2.14 -0.68
N SER A 155 12.32 3.43 -1.01
CA SER A 155 12.08 4.51 -0.05
C SER A 155 10.72 4.38 0.63
N THR A 156 9.66 4.14 -0.17
CA THR A 156 8.29 4.01 0.34
C THR A 156 8.13 2.78 1.23
N VAL A 157 8.67 1.61 0.81
CA VAL A 157 8.57 0.36 1.57
C VAL A 157 9.37 0.42 2.87
N ASN A 158 10.52 1.10 2.88
CA ASN A 158 11.34 1.28 4.08
C ASN A 158 10.80 2.36 5.02
N ASN A 159 9.83 3.16 4.60
CA ASN A 159 9.23 4.18 5.45
C ASN A 159 8.30 3.52 6.49
N PRO A 160 8.59 3.64 7.79
CA PRO A 160 7.78 3.02 8.85
C PRO A 160 6.39 3.67 8.99
N GLY A 161 6.23 4.92 8.53
CA GLY A 161 4.96 5.65 8.56
C GLY A 161 4.13 5.50 7.29
N ALA A 162 4.55 4.66 6.35
CA ALA A 162 3.77 4.37 5.14
C ALA A 162 2.76 3.26 5.41
N GLU A 163 1.48 3.56 5.17
CA GLU A 163 0.41 2.58 5.13
C GLU A 163 0.26 2.07 3.70
N PHE A 164 -0.17 0.82 3.54
CA PHE A 164 -0.35 0.21 2.23
C PHE A 164 -1.71 -0.45 2.16
N SER A 165 -2.40 -0.24 1.05
CA SER A 165 -3.57 -1.04 0.70
C SER A 165 -3.16 -2.49 0.40
N GLU A 166 -4.09 -3.42 0.50
CA GLU A 166 -3.86 -4.81 0.11
C GLU A 166 -3.47 -4.92 -1.37
N ARG A 167 -4.06 -4.08 -2.22
CA ARG A 167 -3.71 -3.97 -3.63
C ARG A 167 -2.29 -3.44 -3.84
N GLY A 168 -1.87 -2.45 -3.08
CA GLY A 168 -0.50 -1.91 -3.09
C GLY A 168 0.51 -2.98 -2.67
N LEU A 169 0.25 -3.69 -1.57
CA LEU A 169 1.09 -4.79 -1.11
C LEU A 169 1.18 -5.93 -2.11
N THR A 170 0.09 -6.29 -2.78
CA THR A 170 0.09 -7.31 -3.82
C THR A 170 1.03 -6.96 -4.96
N ARG A 171 0.96 -5.73 -5.47
CA ARG A 171 1.85 -5.26 -6.53
C ARG A 171 3.32 -5.26 -6.09
N LEU A 172 3.57 -4.89 -4.84
CA LEU A 172 4.92 -4.92 -4.27
C LEU A 172 5.45 -6.35 -4.19
N VAL A 173 4.63 -7.32 -3.75
CA VAL A 173 4.99 -8.74 -3.71
C VAL A 173 5.28 -9.30 -5.10
N ASP A 174 4.52 -8.91 -6.13
CA ASP A 174 4.80 -9.32 -7.50
C ASP A 174 6.11 -8.74 -8.03
N ARG A 175 6.37 -7.46 -7.73
CA ARG A 175 7.63 -6.81 -8.13
C ARG A 175 8.85 -7.37 -7.38
N ALA A 176 8.66 -7.80 -6.14
CA ALA A 176 9.70 -8.39 -5.30
C ALA A 176 10.22 -9.75 -5.80
N GLU A 177 9.56 -10.39 -6.78
CA GLU A 177 10.05 -11.63 -7.42
C GLU A 177 11.46 -11.48 -8.00
N TRP A 178 11.82 -10.27 -8.43
CA TRP A 178 13.10 -9.95 -9.07
C TRP A 178 14.01 -9.07 -8.21
N ASP A 179 13.61 -8.78 -6.98
CA ASP A 179 14.35 -7.89 -6.05
C ASP A 179 14.36 -8.44 -4.63
N ASP A 180 15.43 -9.13 -4.29
CA ASP A 180 15.66 -9.74 -2.96
C ASP A 180 15.62 -8.71 -1.81
N ASN A 181 16.06 -7.47 -2.07
CA ASN A 181 16.01 -6.41 -1.05
C ASN A 181 14.58 -5.97 -0.81
N LEU A 182 13.82 -5.74 -1.88
CA LEU A 182 12.40 -5.40 -1.80
C LEU A 182 11.62 -6.52 -1.10
N ALA A 183 11.85 -7.78 -1.50
CA ALA A 183 11.24 -8.94 -0.86
C ALA A 183 11.51 -8.98 0.66
N THR A 184 12.75 -8.70 1.05
CA THR A 184 13.14 -8.65 2.47
C THR A 184 12.40 -7.52 3.20
N CYS A 185 12.40 -6.30 2.63
CA CYS A 185 11.76 -5.15 3.26
C CYS A 185 10.24 -5.35 3.43
N ILE A 186 9.55 -5.89 2.41
CA ILE A 186 8.13 -6.18 2.47
C ILE A 186 7.83 -7.25 3.52
N GLY A 187 8.59 -8.36 3.49
CA GLY A 187 8.38 -9.49 4.38
C GLY A 187 8.64 -9.20 5.86
N LEU A 188 9.43 -8.15 6.17
CA LEU A 188 9.69 -7.69 7.53
C LEU A 188 8.62 -6.72 8.05
N ARG A 189 7.69 -6.25 7.22
CA ARG A 189 6.63 -5.35 7.67
C ARG A 189 5.61 -6.09 8.55
N PRO A 190 5.29 -5.55 9.75
CA PRO A 190 4.33 -6.20 10.65
C PRO A 190 2.90 -6.22 10.10
N THR A 191 2.61 -5.35 9.13
CA THR A 191 1.26 -5.17 8.55
C THR A 191 1.02 -6.00 7.29
N ILE A 192 1.98 -6.84 6.86
CA ILE A 192 1.79 -7.68 5.66
C ILE A 192 0.71 -8.74 5.94
N PRO A 193 -0.35 -8.82 5.11
CA PRO A 193 -1.33 -9.89 5.20
C PRO A 193 -0.67 -11.26 5.02
N ARG A 194 -1.15 -12.25 5.76
CA ARG A 194 -0.57 -13.59 5.79
C ARG A 194 -0.49 -14.25 4.41
N HIS A 195 -1.53 -14.17 3.61
CA HIS A 195 -1.55 -14.75 2.26
C HIS A 195 -0.50 -14.12 1.34
N LEU A 196 -0.24 -12.81 1.47
CA LEU A 196 0.80 -12.11 0.72
C LEU A 196 2.19 -12.48 1.22
N TYR A 197 2.37 -12.68 2.53
CA TYR A 197 3.61 -13.19 3.10
C TYR A 197 3.93 -14.59 2.56
N LEU A 198 2.98 -15.51 2.55
CA LEU A 198 3.16 -16.86 1.99
C LEU A 198 3.50 -16.81 0.50
N ARG A 199 2.82 -15.95 -0.28
CA ARG A 199 3.13 -15.74 -1.69
C ARG A 199 4.53 -15.19 -1.90
N LEU A 200 4.96 -14.24 -1.06
CA LEU A 200 6.31 -13.69 -1.08
C LEU A 200 7.35 -14.79 -0.82
N ILE A 201 7.16 -15.59 0.24
CA ILE A 201 8.05 -16.71 0.59
C ILE A 201 8.10 -17.76 -0.51
N ALA A 202 6.98 -18.10 -1.14
CA ALA A 202 6.93 -19.09 -2.23
C ALA A 202 7.78 -18.67 -3.44
N LYS A 203 7.85 -17.35 -3.72
CA LYS A 203 8.61 -16.78 -4.84
C LYS A 203 10.03 -16.34 -4.47
N ALA A 204 10.31 -16.15 -3.18
CA ALA A 204 11.58 -15.62 -2.69
C ALA A 204 12.76 -16.57 -2.94
N SER A 205 13.94 -15.98 -3.15
CA SER A 205 15.19 -16.72 -3.19
C SER A 205 15.47 -17.46 -1.86
N VAL A 206 16.30 -18.50 -1.89
CA VAL A 206 16.67 -19.27 -0.70
C VAL A 206 17.23 -18.36 0.40
N THR A 207 18.02 -17.36 0.02
CA THR A 207 18.64 -16.41 0.94
C THR A 207 17.60 -15.51 1.61
N VAL A 208 16.65 -14.96 0.84
CA VAL A 208 15.56 -14.11 1.35
C VAL A 208 14.67 -14.94 2.26
N ARG A 209 14.28 -16.14 1.84
CA ARG A 209 13.48 -17.05 2.64
C ARG A 209 14.10 -17.31 4.00
N ALA A 210 15.37 -17.71 4.03
CA ALA A 210 16.08 -17.97 5.28
C ALA A 210 16.14 -16.73 6.20
N ARG A 211 16.29 -15.53 5.62
CA ARG A 211 16.32 -14.26 6.36
C ARG A 211 14.95 -13.90 6.96
N LEU A 212 13.87 -14.07 6.18
CA LEU A 212 12.50 -13.80 6.64
C LEU A 212 12.05 -14.82 7.70
N GLU A 213 12.39 -16.10 7.53
CA GLU A 213 12.14 -17.16 8.50
C GLU A 213 12.86 -16.91 9.84
N ALA A 214 14.10 -16.43 9.78
CA ALA A 214 14.87 -16.08 10.97
C ALA A 214 14.31 -14.86 11.72
N ALA A 215 13.80 -13.87 10.96
CA ALA A 215 13.23 -12.64 11.55
C ALA A 215 11.81 -12.84 12.10
N ASN A 216 11.02 -13.70 11.47
CA ASN A 216 9.64 -13.97 11.85
C ASN A 216 9.40 -15.48 12.09
N PRO A 217 10.01 -16.08 13.13
CA PRO A 217 9.91 -17.52 13.36
C PRO A 217 8.48 -18.01 13.61
N GLN A 218 7.57 -17.10 13.90
CA GLN A 218 6.14 -17.40 14.08
C GLN A 218 5.41 -17.53 12.74
N GLN A 219 5.69 -16.66 11.79
CA GLN A 219 5.12 -16.74 10.43
C GLN A 219 5.87 -17.79 9.57
N ALA A 220 7.16 -17.99 9.83
CA ALA A 220 7.99 -18.97 9.14
C ALA A 220 7.60 -20.43 9.42
N ARG A 221 7.03 -20.74 10.59
CA ARG A 221 6.50 -22.08 10.92
C ARG A 221 5.34 -22.51 10.02
N GLU A 222 4.83 -21.62 9.22
CA GLU A 222 3.72 -21.82 8.29
C GLU A 222 4.17 -22.06 6.84
N VAL A 223 5.47 -21.98 6.57
CA VAL A 223 6.05 -22.24 5.24
C VAL A 223 6.19 -23.74 4.99
N PRO A 224 5.79 -24.27 3.81
CA PRO A 224 5.75 -25.72 3.51
C PRO A 224 7.04 -26.50 3.79
N GLY A 225 8.20 -25.86 3.71
CA GLY A 225 9.48 -26.50 4.02
C GLY A 225 9.82 -26.63 5.50
N ALA A 226 9.30 -25.73 6.35
CA ALA A 226 9.42 -25.78 7.81
C ALA A 226 8.34 -26.65 8.44
N VAL A 227 7.21 -26.87 7.71
CA VAL A 227 6.06 -27.69 8.12
C VAL A 227 6.43 -29.15 8.32
N GLN A 228 7.41 -29.70 7.58
CA GLN A 228 7.83 -31.09 7.78
C GLN A 228 8.55 -31.30 9.10
N GLU A 229 9.33 -30.34 9.58
CA GLU A 229 10.02 -30.43 10.86
C GLU A 229 9.09 -30.00 12.02
N ALA A 230 8.22 -29.03 11.78
CA ALA A 230 7.22 -28.59 12.75
C ALA A 230 6.05 -29.58 12.90
N ALA A 231 5.60 -30.28 11.85
CA ALA A 231 4.63 -31.36 11.97
C ALA A 231 5.16 -32.52 12.85
N ARG A 232 6.47 -32.70 12.91
CA ARG A 232 7.12 -33.64 13.84
C ARG A 232 7.18 -33.08 15.27
N ARG A 233 7.26 -31.76 15.46
CA ARG A 233 7.31 -31.07 16.77
C ARG A 233 5.96 -30.56 17.25
N ALA A 234 4.97 -30.34 16.36
CA ALA A 234 3.64 -29.79 16.66
C ALA A 234 2.72 -30.74 17.40
N ARG A 235 3.25 -31.88 17.92
CA ARG A 235 2.55 -32.66 18.95
C ARG A 235 2.60 -31.98 20.33
N SER A 236 3.23 -30.83 20.48
CA SER A 236 3.47 -30.25 21.79
C SER A 236 3.38 -28.72 21.94
N SER A 237 2.82 -27.92 21.02
CA SER A 237 2.42 -26.54 21.37
C SER A 237 1.65 -25.84 20.24
N PRO A 238 0.46 -25.27 20.52
CA PRO A 238 -0.30 -24.43 19.59
C PRO A 238 0.19 -23.00 19.74
N SER A 239 1.00 -22.50 18.81
CA SER A 239 1.33 -21.09 18.82
C SER A 239 1.87 -20.62 17.51
N ALA A 240 1.20 -19.68 16.92
CA ALA A 240 1.53 -18.55 16.08
C ALA A 240 0.73 -18.44 14.78
N ILE A 241 -0.51 -18.67 14.90
CA ILE A 241 -1.56 -18.12 14.03
C ILE A 241 -1.78 -16.69 14.55
N THR A 242 -1.90 -15.67 13.69
CA THR A 242 -2.35 -14.36 14.18
C THR A 242 -3.64 -14.54 14.96
N ARG A 243 -3.93 -13.68 15.92
CA ARG A 243 -5.16 -13.79 16.70
C ARG A 243 -6.40 -13.84 15.80
N GLU A 244 -6.37 -13.12 14.69
CA GLU A 244 -7.47 -13.07 13.70
C GLU A 244 -7.60 -14.38 12.93
N THR A 245 -6.50 -14.93 12.42
CA THR A 245 -6.47 -16.23 11.74
C THR A 245 -6.89 -17.36 12.69
N ALA A 246 -6.47 -17.31 13.98
CA ALA A 246 -6.91 -18.29 14.98
C ALA A 246 -8.44 -18.22 15.21
N ILE A 247 -8.99 -17.01 15.24
CA ILE A 247 -10.44 -16.80 15.37
C ILE A 247 -11.17 -17.34 14.13
N ALA A 248 -10.67 -17.06 12.93
CA ALA A 248 -11.22 -17.54 11.67
C ALA A 248 -11.25 -19.08 11.62
N HIS A 249 -10.12 -19.71 11.95
CA HIS A 249 -10.03 -21.19 12.00
C HIS A 249 -10.94 -21.81 13.08
N ALA A 250 -11.04 -21.17 14.25
CA ALA A 250 -11.93 -21.64 15.33
C ALA A 250 -13.40 -21.50 14.93
N LEU A 251 -13.77 -20.39 14.29
CA LEU A 251 -15.11 -20.17 13.76
C LEU A 251 -15.49 -21.24 12.74
N VAL A 252 -14.66 -21.47 11.74
CA VAL A 252 -14.93 -22.45 10.68
C VAL A 252 -15.00 -23.88 11.25
N ARG A 253 -14.11 -24.20 12.20
CA ARG A 253 -14.15 -25.50 12.88
C ARG A 253 -15.45 -25.72 13.62
N SER A 254 -15.92 -24.72 14.39
CA SER A 254 -17.19 -24.80 15.10
C SER A 254 -18.34 -24.98 14.12
N LEU A 255 -18.38 -24.25 13.02
CA LEU A 255 -19.40 -24.40 11.98
C LEU A 255 -19.38 -25.78 11.32
N TYR A 256 -18.22 -26.37 11.13
CA TYR A 256 -18.05 -27.70 10.57
C TYR A 256 -18.53 -28.79 11.56
N GLU A 257 -18.13 -28.67 12.84
CA GLU A 257 -18.54 -29.59 13.91
C GLU A 257 -20.05 -29.55 14.15
N ASP A 258 -20.66 -28.37 14.02
CA ASP A 258 -22.13 -28.17 14.15
C ASP A 258 -22.91 -28.60 12.89
N GLY A 259 -22.22 -29.07 11.83
CA GLY A 259 -22.83 -29.42 10.55
C GLY A 259 -23.45 -28.25 9.78
N ARG A 260 -23.00 -27.03 10.07
CA ARG A 260 -23.50 -25.77 9.49
C ARG A 260 -22.59 -25.20 8.39
N LEU A 261 -21.41 -25.80 8.20
CA LEU A 261 -20.51 -25.39 7.13
C LEU A 261 -20.97 -26.05 5.83
N ASP A 262 -21.48 -25.22 4.94
CA ASP A 262 -21.94 -25.61 3.60
C ASP A 262 -21.29 -24.74 2.51
N GLU A 263 -21.66 -24.98 1.27
CA GLU A 263 -21.18 -24.26 0.12
C GLU A 263 -21.61 -22.78 0.12
N ASP A 264 -22.85 -22.49 0.58
CA ASP A 264 -23.40 -21.14 0.61
C ASP A 264 -22.60 -20.25 1.57
N LEU A 265 -22.20 -20.81 2.71
CA LEU A 265 -21.40 -20.11 3.69
C LEU A 265 -19.96 -19.86 3.19
N LEU A 266 -19.39 -20.83 2.46
CA LEU A 266 -18.10 -20.66 1.79
C LEU A 266 -18.16 -19.54 0.73
N ALA A 267 -19.22 -19.50 -0.07
CA ALA A 267 -19.45 -18.42 -1.04
C ALA A 267 -19.56 -17.06 -0.35
N ALA A 268 -20.29 -16.98 0.78
CA ALA A 268 -20.42 -15.75 1.57
C ALA A 268 -19.06 -15.28 2.14
N PHE A 269 -18.19 -16.18 2.56
CA PHE A 269 -16.82 -15.80 2.98
C PHE A 269 -16.00 -15.27 1.81
N ALA A 270 -16.10 -15.88 0.62
CA ALA A 270 -15.40 -15.43 -0.57
C ALA A 270 -15.90 -14.04 -1.03
N GLU A 271 -17.22 -13.83 -1.10
CA GLU A 271 -17.83 -12.54 -1.46
C GLU A 271 -17.44 -11.42 -0.48
N ALA A 272 -17.33 -11.75 0.81
CA ALA A 272 -16.92 -10.81 1.85
C ALA A 272 -15.40 -10.54 1.88
N GLY A 273 -14.60 -11.18 1.00
CA GLY A 273 -13.14 -11.06 0.98
C GLY A 273 -12.42 -11.67 2.20
N LYS A 274 -13.09 -12.56 2.94
CA LYS A 274 -12.57 -13.21 4.14
C LYS A 274 -11.70 -14.41 3.78
N PHE A 275 -10.45 -14.13 3.45
CA PHE A 275 -9.51 -15.16 2.96
C PHE A 275 -9.28 -16.31 3.94
N ASP A 276 -9.02 -16.00 5.22
CA ASP A 276 -8.70 -17.02 6.24
C ASP A 276 -9.89 -17.95 6.50
N GLU A 277 -11.11 -17.41 6.57
CA GLU A 277 -12.33 -18.19 6.71
C GLU A 277 -12.61 -19.03 5.47
N ALA A 278 -12.49 -18.46 4.26
CA ALA A 278 -12.70 -19.19 3.02
C ALA A 278 -11.69 -20.33 2.84
N ASN A 279 -10.41 -20.08 3.18
CA ASN A 279 -9.36 -21.09 3.13
C ASN A 279 -9.58 -22.22 4.14
N ALA A 280 -9.92 -21.89 5.39
CA ALA A 280 -10.25 -22.89 6.40
C ALA A 280 -11.49 -23.69 6.03
N ALA A 281 -12.51 -23.06 5.42
CA ALA A 281 -13.72 -23.73 4.95
C ALA A 281 -13.42 -24.71 3.79
N MET A 282 -12.61 -24.28 2.82
CA MET A 282 -12.13 -25.15 1.74
C MET A 282 -11.36 -26.36 2.27
N ALA A 283 -10.46 -26.13 3.25
CA ALA A 283 -9.71 -27.21 3.88
C ALA A 283 -10.62 -28.23 4.58
N ALA A 284 -11.61 -27.74 5.34
CA ALA A 284 -12.57 -28.56 6.05
C ALA A 284 -13.43 -29.39 5.08
N LEU A 285 -13.99 -28.78 4.04
CA LEU A 285 -14.81 -29.43 3.03
C LEU A 285 -14.02 -30.43 2.18
N ALA A 286 -12.75 -30.11 1.85
CA ALA A 286 -11.85 -31.03 1.15
C ALA A 286 -11.25 -32.15 2.04
N ASN A 287 -11.46 -32.06 3.35
CA ASN A 287 -10.86 -32.94 4.37
C ASN A 287 -9.32 -33.00 4.26
N ILE A 288 -8.68 -31.82 4.21
CA ILE A 288 -7.23 -31.66 4.14
C ILE A 288 -6.74 -30.70 5.23
N PRO A 289 -5.44 -30.72 5.58
CA PRO A 289 -4.85 -29.73 6.43
C PRO A 289 -5.02 -28.32 5.84
N VAL A 290 -5.28 -27.31 6.68
CA VAL A 290 -5.46 -25.91 6.24
C VAL A 290 -4.21 -25.40 5.52
N SER A 291 -3.01 -25.81 5.94
CA SER A 291 -1.76 -25.46 5.27
C SER A 291 -1.69 -25.89 3.81
N ILE A 292 -2.23 -27.06 3.47
CA ILE A 292 -2.28 -27.55 2.08
C ILE A 292 -3.27 -26.71 1.27
N ALA A 293 -4.43 -26.38 1.85
CA ALA A 293 -5.40 -25.52 1.19
C ALA A 293 -4.83 -24.12 0.96
N GLU A 294 -4.10 -23.57 1.94
CA GLU A 294 -3.42 -22.27 1.80
C GLU A 294 -2.42 -22.25 0.66
N ASP A 295 -1.55 -23.26 0.58
CA ASP A 295 -0.57 -23.35 -0.52
C ASP A 295 -1.26 -23.32 -1.88
N MET A 296 -2.36 -24.09 -2.02
CA MET A 296 -3.12 -24.17 -3.24
C MET A 296 -3.95 -22.90 -3.53
N MET A 297 -4.42 -22.20 -2.51
CA MET A 297 -5.16 -20.94 -2.65
C MET A 297 -4.24 -19.76 -3.01
N VAL A 298 -2.99 -19.79 -2.56
CA VAL A 298 -1.97 -18.75 -2.82
C VAL A 298 -1.27 -18.96 -4.17
N GLU A 299 -1.33 -20.17 -4.74
CA GLU A 299 -0.71 -20.46 -6.02
C GLU A 299 -1.26 -19.55 -7.14
N SER A 300 -0.37 -19.01 -7.98
CA SER A 300 -0.73 -18.04 -9.03
C SER A 300 -1.67 -18.60 -10.10
N ARG A 301 -1.76 -19.93 -10.21
CA ARG A 301 -2.61 -20.62 -11.18
C ARG A 301 -3.94 -21.02 -10.54
N SER A 302 -5.04 -20.78 -11.24
CA SER A 302 -6.40 -21.12 -10.77
C SER A 302 -6.67 -22.63 -10.76
N GLU A 303 -5.81 -23.45 -11.38
CA GLU A 303 -5.95 -24.90 -11.43
C GLU A 303 -5.97 -25.53 -10.05
N ALA A 304 -5.15 -25.02 -9.11
CA ALA A 304 -5.10 -25.53 -7.76
C ALA A 304 -6.44 -25.34 -7.01
N ILE A 305 -7.04 -24.16 -7.15
CA ILE A 305 -8.38 -23.86 -6.58
C ILE A 305 -9.44 -24.78 -7.20
N MET A 306 -9.39 -24.98 -8.53
CA MET A 306 -10.34 -25.84 -9.25
C MET A 306 -10.22 -27.32 -8.79
N ILE A 307 -9.02 -27.81 -8.51
CA ILE A 307 -8.77 -29.14 -7.99
C ILE A 307 -9.39 -29.30 -6.61
N LEU A 308 -9.13 -28.37 -5.69
CA LEU A 308 -9.70 -28.36 -4.35
C LEU A 308 -11.23 -28.35 -4.39
N ALA A 309 -11.78 -27.44 -5.17
CA ALA A 309 -13.23 -27.30 -5.32
C ALA A 309 -13.88 -28.57 -5.89
N LYS A 310 -13.23 -29.21 -6.87
CA LYS A 310 -13.74 -30.44 -7.48
C LYS A 310 -13.72 -31.61 -6.50
N VAL A 311 -12.71 -31.71 -5.65
CA VAL A 311 -12.63 -32.73 -4.59
C VAL A 311 -13.70 -32.50 -3.52
N SER A 312 -13.98 -31.24 -3.20
CA SER A 312 -15.00 -30.86 -2.21
C SER A 312 -16.43 -30.90 -2.77
N GLY A 313 -16.63 -31.11 -4.06
CA GLY A 313 -17.94 -31.15 -4.70
C GLY A 313 -18.61 -29.79 -4.84
N ILE A 314 -17.85 -28.71 -4.80
CA ILE A 314 -18.33 -27.32 -4.84
C ILE A 314 -18.76 -26.97 -6.26
N SER A 315 -19.80 -26.16 -6.43
CA SER A 315 -20.31 -25.72 -7.73
C SER A 315 -19.42 -24.65 -8.38
N TRP A 316 -19.57 -24.46 -9.68
CA TRP A 316 -18.83 -23.41 -10.42
C TRP A 316 -19.15 -22.00 -9.90
N SER A 317 -20.37 -21.73 -9.42
CA SER A 317 -20.72 -20.41 -8.85
C SER A 317 -19.80 -20.02 -7.71
N THR A 318 -19.57 -20.91 -6.77
CA THR A 318 -18.71 -20.68 -5.62
C THR A 318 -17.23 -20.65 -6.01
N VAL A 319 -16.79 -21.49 -6.95
CA VAL A 319 -15.43 -21.44 -7.49
C VAL A 319 -15.12 -20.09 -8.11
N LYS A 320 -16.07 -19.52 -8.86
CA LYS A 320 -15.96 -18.20 -9.46
C LYS A 320 -15.76 -17.12 -8.39
N GLU A 321 -16.52 -17.14 -7.31
CA GLU A 321 -16.36 -16.16 -6.22
C GLU A 321 -15.02 -16.31 -5.50
N ILE A 322 -14.53 -17.53 -5.30
CA ILE A 322 -13.20 -17.76 -4.71
C ILE A 322 -12.08 -17.24 -5.63
N ILE A 323 -12.17 -17.49 -6.95
CA ILE A 323 -11.20 -16.95 -7.92
C ILE A 323 -11.27 -15.43 -7.95
N SER A 324 -12.50 -14.86 -7.95
CA SER A 324 -12.70 -13.40 -7.94
C SER A 324 -12.15 -12.77 -6.67
N MET A 325 -12.38 -13.36 -5.51
CA MET A 325 -11.78 -12.94 -4.23
C MET A 325 -10.27 -12.94 -4.32
N ARG A 326 -9.66 -14.03 -4.80
CA ARG A 326 -8.22 -14.12 -4.95
C ARG A 326 -7.68 -13.05 -5.90
N ASP A 327 -8.31 -12.86 -7.06
CA ASP A 327 -7.89 -11.88 -8.05
C ASP A 327 -8.00 -10.44 -7.51
N GLN A 328 -9.04 -10.14 -6.72
CA GLN A 328 -9.19 -8.85 -6.01
C GLN A 328 -8.08 -8.65 -4.99
N LEU A 329 -7.80 -9.66 -4.17
CA LEU A 329 -6.75 -9.61 -3.14
C LEU A 329 -5.35 -9.59 -3.76
N SER A 330 -5.14 -10.29 -4.89
CA SER A 330 -3.85 -10.34 -5.55
C SER A 330 -3.58 -9.13 -6.46
N GLY A 331 -4.60 -8.34 -6.84
CA GLY A 331 -4.47 -7.19 -7.75
C GLY A 331 -3.88 -7.57 -9.12
N THR A 332 -3.88 -8.85 -9.48
CA THR A 332 -3.47 -9.36 -10.79
C THR A 332 -4.53 -9.05 -11.84
N GLU A 333 -4.17 -9.17 -13.13
CA GLU A 333 -5.16 -9.11 -14.20
C GLU A 333 -6.25 -10.15 -13.94
N PRO A 334 -7.52 -9.81 -14.21
CA PRO A 334 -8.63 -10.72 -13.98
C PRO A 334 -8.40 -12.04 -14.71
N THR A 335 -8.54 -13.15 -13.98
CA THR A 335 -8.45 -14.48 -14.57
C THR A 335 -9.55 -14.67 -15.63
N ASP A 336 -9.22 -15.30 -16.74
CA ASP A 336 -10.23 -15.69 -17.75
C ASP A 336 -11.19 -16.73 -17.14
N LEU A 337 -12.29 -16.23 -16.61
CA LEU A 337 -13.31 -17.05 -15.96
C LEU A 337 -13.99 -18.04 -16.92
N GLN A 338 -14.05 -17.73 -18.22
CA GLN A 338 -14.65 -18.64 -19.20
C GLN A 338 -13.73 -19.84 -19.42
N PHE A 339 -12.43 -19.61 -19.58
CA PHE A 339 -11.44 -20.68 -19.69
C PHE A 339 -11.41 -21.54 -18.42
N CYS A 340 -11.48 -20.93 -17.24
CA CYS A 340 -11.55 -21.66 -15.98
C CYS A 340 -12.82 -22.50 -15.86
N LYS A 341 -13.97 -21.99 -16.30
CA LYS A 341 -15.23 -22.72 -16.30
C LYS A 341 -15.15 -23.97 -17.17
N ASP A 342 -14.70 -23.82 -18.41
CA ASP A 342 -14.57 -24.94 -19.33
C ASP A 342 -13.60 -26.00 -18.81
N THR A 343 -12.52 -25.57 -18.16
CA THR A 343 -11.55 -26.46 -17.51
C THR A 343 -12.15 -27.17 -16.32
N TYR A 344 -12.90 -26.46 -15.47
CA TYR A 344 -13.55 -27.00 -14.29
C TYR A 344 -14.62 -28.06 -14.65
N GLU A 345 -15.42 -27.81 -15.68
CA GLU A 345 -16.46 -28.74 -16.15
C GLU A 345 -15.84 -30.03 -16.70
N ARG A 346 -14.70 -29.94 -17.40
CA ARG A 346 -13.96 -31.10 -17.92
C ARG A 346 -13.19 -31.90 -16.87
N LEU A 347 -12.85 -31.25 -15.74
CA LEU A 347 -12.09 -31.89 -14.67
C LEU A 347 -12.93 -32.98 -13.99
N ARG A 348 -12.42 -34.23 -14.04
CA ARG A 348 -13.08 -35.36 -13.37
C ARG A 348 -12.71 -35.41 -11.89
N PRO A 349 -13.64 -35.71 -10.98
CA PRO A 349 -13.35 -35.82 -9.54
C PRO A 349 -12.23 -36.82 -9.23
N SER A 350 -12.14 -37.93 -9.96
CA SER A 350 -11.06 -38.93 -9.79
C SER A 350 -9.68 -38.36 -10.12
N THR A 351 -9.58 -37.54 -11.17
CA THR A 351 -8.33 -36.88 -11.56
C THR A 351 -7.93 -35.85 -10.51
N ALA A 352 -8.87 -35.03 -10.03
CA ALA A 352 -8.64 -34.07 -8.98
C ALA A 352 -8.13 -34.74 -7.68
N GLN A 353 -8.74 -35.86 -7.29
CA GLN A 353 -8.30 -36.65 -6.12
C GLN A 353 -6.89 -37.21 -6.29
N GLN A 354 -6.52 -37.68 -7.49
CA GLN A 354 -5.16 -38.19 -7.77
C GLN A 354 -4.12 -37.07 -7.66
N VAL A 355 -4.41 -35.90 -8.22
CA VAL A 355 -3.51 -34.73 -8.14
C VAL A 355 -3.34 -34.30 -6.70
N LEU A 356 -4.43 -34.22 -5.92
CA LEU A 356 -4.37 -33.87 -4.49
C LEU A 356 -3.56 -34.87 -3.68
N ARG A 357 -3.70 -36.18 -3.96
CA ARG A 357 -2.86 -37.22 -3.34
C ARG A 357 -1.39 -37.07 -3.67
N PHE A 358 -1.07 -36.71 -4.91
CA PHE A 358 0.30 -36.46 -5.35
C PHE A 358 0.90 -35.25 -4.62
N HIS A 359 0.17 -34.13 -4.50
CA HIS A 359 0.57 -32.99 -3.69
C HIS A 359 0.83 -33.35 -2.22
N ARG A 360 -0.04 -34.15 -1.62
CA ARG A 360 0.16 -34.65 -0.26
C ARG A 360 1.44 -35.48 -0.12
N MET A 361 1.75 -36.35 -1.08
CA MET A 361 2.95 -37.19 -1.06
C MET A 361 4.22 -36.35 -1.26
N GLN A 362 4.19 -35.34 -2.11
CA GLN A 362 5.34 -34.44 -2.28
C GLN A 362 5.67 -33.65 -1.01
N GLN A 363 4.67 -33.23 -0.26
CA GLN A 363 4.87 -32.54 1.01
C GLN A 363 5.27 -33.49 2.15
N THR A 364 4.97 -34.78 2.04
CA THR A 364 5.37 -35.79 3.04
C THR A 364 6.68 -36.52 2.73
N ALA A 365 7.22 -36.35 1.52
CA ALA A 365 8.50 -36.94 1.13
C ALA A 365 9.66 -36.18 1.83
N PRO A 366 10.55 -36.86 2.59
CA PRO A 366 11.72 -36.18 3.16
C PRO A 366 12.60 -35.70 2.00
N SER A 367 12.97 -34.41 2.04
CA SER A 367 13.96 -33.84 1.14
C SER A 367 15.23 -34.68 1.23
N ALA A 368 15.49 -35.48 0.21
CA ALA A 368 16.77 -36.19 0.12
C ALA A 368 17.87 -35.14 0.01
N ALA A 369 18.85 -35.25 0.91
CA ALA A 369 19.98 -34.39 1.17
C ALA A 369 20.78 -33.99 -0.06
#